data_7b0ba7991e5dd32ddb4bf406b23ce086
#
_entry.id   7b0ba7991e5dd32ddb4bf406b23ce086
#
_cell.length_a   1.000
_cell.length_b   1.000
_cell.length_c   1.000
_cell.angle_alpha   90.00
_cell.angle_beta   90.00
_cell.angle_gamma   90.00
#
_symmetry.space_group_name_H-M   'P 1'
#
loop_
_entity.id
_entity.type
_entity.pdbx_description
1 polymer ?
#
loop_
_entity_poly.entity_id
_entity_poly.type
_entity_poly.pdbx_seq_one_letter_code
_entity_poly.pdbx_strand_id
1 'polypeptide(L)'
;MDELWDVKATATHLGLSVRTVYQLARDGGIPSVRLGGRWRFRPADIDAWLESQTRGPRAWTPASQPPPAPEGDQLAAFLSSFADPLEKRLAFVGQLTAACQSRGWLPPVIVGGHAVEFYSAGGYATVDIDLISASEPLDEILGSWGFERRGRHWIREDLGLVVEAPSSRLIPGQRDRLTEVRVAGTTAYVLGVEDVIVDRLAACVHWSSDNDCRWAAVLAAAHGADLDLGYLRSRAAEMDVKTQLEDVLEKKV
;
A
#
# COMPACT_ATOMS: atom_id res chain seq x y z
N MET A 1 -6.60 -37.51 0.32
CA MET A 1 -7.26 -36.66 1.36
C MET A 1 -6.13 -36.12 2.21
N ASP A 2 -5.88 -34.83 2.12
CA ASP A 2 -4.80 -34.19 2.87
C ASP A 2 -5.14 -34.23 4.36
N GLU A 3 -4.18 -34.67 5.16
CA GLU A 3 -4.32 -34.79 6.60
C GLU A 3 -4.49 -33.39 7.21
N LEU A 4 -5.58 -33.19 7.99
CA LEU A 4 -5.85 -31.93 8.64
C LEU A 4 -4.88 -31.71 9.82
N TRP A 5 -4.22 -30.57 9.84
CA TRP A 5 -3.37 -30.19 10.97
C TRP A 5 -4.17 -29.84 12.23
N ASP A 6 -3.62 -30.13 13.36
CA ASP A 6 -4.08 -29.60 14.63
C ASP A 6 -3.42 -28.23 14.92
N VAL A 7 -3.84 -27.60 16.02
CA VAL A 7 -3.31 -26.28 16.42
C VAL A 7 -1.78 -26.30 16.62
N LYS A 8 -1.23 -27.42 17.11
CA LYS A 8 0.20 -27.53 17.39
C LYS A 8 1.01 -27.66 16.10
N ALA A 9 0.56 -28.49 15.17
CA ALA A 9 1.17 -28.62 13.85
C ALA A 9 1.15 -27.29 13.08
N THR A 10 -0.01 -26.60 13.08
CA THR A 10 -0.17 -25.28 12.48
C THR A 10 0.75 -24.23 13.14
N ALA A 11 0.84 -24.23 14.46
CA ALA A 11 1.72 -23.33 15.19
C ALA A 11 3.20 -23.53 14.83
N THR A 12 3.62 -24.81 14.73
CA THR A 12 4.99 -25.17 14.31
C THR A 12 5.27 -24.72 12.88
N HIS A 13 4.33 -24.94 11.94
CA HIS A 13 4.47 -24.54 10.54
C HIS A 13 4.58 -23.03 10.38
N LEU A 14 3.77 -22.26 11.10
CA LEU A 14 3.74 -20.81 11.04
C LEU A 14 4.81 -20.12 11.90
N GLY A 15 5.56 -20.85 12.73
CA GLY A 15 6.50 -20.26 13.70
C GLY A 15 5.82 -19.44 14.80
N LEU A 16 4.54 -19.70 15.08
CA LEU A 16 3.73 -18.99 16.07
C LEU A 16 3.56 -19.80 17.35
N SER A 17 3.16 -19.11 18.44
CA SER A 17 2.73 -19.82 19.65
C SER A 17 1.39 -20.51 19.45
N VAL A 18 1.16 -21.66 20.11
CA VAL A 18 -0.13 -22.37 20.14
C VAL A 18 -1.26 -21.43 20.58
N ARG A 19 -0.99 -20.55 21.52
CA ARG A 19 -1.94 -19.55 22.03
C ARG A 19 -2.36 -18.56 20.90
N THR A 20 -1.41 -18.09 20.13
CA THR A 20 -1.66 -17.18 19.00
C THR A 20 -2.54 -17.85 17.93
N VAL A 21 -2.24 -19.10 17.57
CA VAL A 21 -3.07 -19.83 16.59
C VAL A 21 -4.47 -20.08 17.10
N TYR A 22 -4.64 -20.39 18.39
CA TYR A 22 -5.96 -20.50 19.01
C TYR A 22 -6.74 -19.19 18.92
N GLN A 23 -6.09 -18.07 19.19
CA GLN A 23 -6.72 -16.75 19.13
C GLN A 23 -7.13 -16.40 17.71
N LEU A 24 -6.24 -16.57 16.74
CA LEU A 24 -6.53 -16.36 15.31
C LEU A 24 -7.71 -17.22 14.83
N ALA A 25 -7.75 -18.50 15.21
CA ALA A 25 -8.85 -19.40 14.82
C ALA A 25 -10.18 -18.98 15.45
N ARG A 26 -10.16 -18.55 16.71
CA ARG A 26 -11.35 -18.07 17.42
C ARG A 26 -11.90 -16.78 16.83
N ASP A 27 -11.01 -15.87 16.45
CA ASP A 27 -11.35 -14.53 15.98
C ASP A 27 -11.58 -14.50 14.43
N GLY A 28 -11.48 -15.69 13.78
CA GLY A 28 -11.67 -15.80 12.32
C GLY A 28 -10.51 -15.25 11.48
N GLY A 29 -9.37 -14.94 12.11
CA GLY A 29 -8.18 -14.38 11.46
C GLY A 29 -7.32 -15.40 10.71
N ILE A 30 -7.65 -16.70 10.78
CA ILE A 30 -6.96 -17.78 10.06
C ILE A 30 -7.96 -18.82 9.53
N PRO A 31 -7.81 -19.34 8.30
CA PRO A 31 -8.67 -20.40 7.77
C PRO A 31 -8.67 -21.61 8.68
N SER A 32 -9.82 -21.96 9.22
CA SER A 32 -9.94 -23.05 10.17
C SER A 32 -11.31 -23.69 10.12
N VAL A 33 -11.42 -24.98 10.49
CA VAL A 33 -12.68 -25.71 10.63
C VAL A 33 -12.78 -26.27 12.04
N ARG A 34 -13.99 -26.36 12.59
CA ARG A 34 -14.24 -26.92 13.91
C ARG A 34 -14.86 -28.31 13.79
N LEU A 35 -14.08 -29.34 14.10
CA LEU A 35 -14.50 -30.73 14.04
C LEU A 35 -14.45 -31.36 15.44
N GLY A 36 -15.58 -31.85 15.90
CA GLY A 36 -15.67 -32.47 17.23
C GLY A 36 -15.23 -31.57 18.38
N GLY A 37 -15.49 -30.24 18.28
CA GLY A 37 -15.08 -29.24 19.27
C GLY A 37 -13.62 -28.82 19.20
N ARG A 38 -12.83 -29.38 18.28
CA ARG A 38 -11.40 -29.07 18.10
C ARG A 38 -11.14 -28.32 16.80
N TRP A 39 -10.22 -27.35 16.82
CA TRP A 39 -9.76 -26.66 15.63
C TRP A 39 -8.92 -27.57 14.74
N ARG A 40 -9.18 -27.53 13.44
CA ARG A 40 -8.43 -28.20 12.39
C ARG A 40 -8.17 -27.23 11.26
N PHE A 41 -7.06 -27.46 10.55
CA PHE A 41 -6.57 -26.58 9.51
C PHE A 41 -6.20 -27.42 8.30
N ARG A 42 -6.59 -26.98 7.11
CA ARG A 42 -6.11 -27.59 5.86
C ARG A 42 -4.76 -27.00 5.54
N PRO A 43 -3.69 -27.80 5.33
CA PRO A 43 -2.37 -27.27 4.97
C PRO A 43 -2.42 -26.26 3.82
N ALA A 44 -3.08 -26.61 2.72
CA ALA A 44 -3.20 -25.74 1.55
C ALA A 44 -3.90 -24.40 1.84
N ASP A 45 -4.93 -24.38 2.73
CA ASP A 45 -5.60 -23.13 3.11
C ASP A 45 -4.67 -22.28 3.99
N ILE A 46 -3.86 -22.91 4.86
CA ILE A 46 -2.87 -22.22 5.68
C ILE A 46 -1.74 -21.63 4.82
N ASP A 47 -1.23 -22.37 3.86
CA ASP A 47 -0.19 -21.90 2.94
C ASP A 47 -0.71 -20.73 2.09
N ALA A 48 -1.94 -20.83 1.56
CA ALA A 48 -2.58 -19.75 0.82
C ALA A 48 -2.83 -18.51 1.70
N TRP A 49 -3.25 -18.72 2.96
CA TRP A 49 -3.42 -17.64 3.92
C TRP A 49 -2.06 -16.99 4.26
N LEU A 50 -1.02 -17.78 4.55
CA LEU A 50 0.33 -17.28 4.82
C LEU A 50 0.86 -16.46 3.62
N GLU A 51 0.61 -16.94 2.41
CA GLU A 51 0.94 -16.20 1.21
C GLU A 51 0.18 -14.87 1.11
N SER A 52 -1.10 -14.84 1.53
CA SER A 52 -1.89 -13.60 1.58
C SER A 52 -1.43 -12.62 2.66
N GLN A 53 -0.78 -13.13 3.74
CA GLN A 53 -0.19 -12.32 4.81
C GLN A 53 1.25 -11.87 4.49
N THR A 54 1.87 -12.39 3.43
CA THR A 54 3.23 -12.03 3.07
C THR A 54 3.27 -10.57 2.62
N ARG A 55 3.71 -9.70 3.53
CA ARG A 55 4.06 -8.30 3.26
C ARG A 55 5.54 -8.29 2.88
N GLY A 56 5.85 -7.99 1.65
CA GLY A 56 7.23 -7.91 1.15
C GLY A 56 7.29 -8.25 -0.33
N PRO A 57 8.31 -7.81 -1.04
CA PRO A 57 8.40 -8.09 -2.46
C PRO A 57 8.56 -9.59 -2.64
N ARG A 58 7.52 -10.24 -3.15
CA ARG A 58 7.76 -11.43 -3.95
C ARG A 58 8.76 -11.03 -5.02
N ALA A 59 9.79 -11.88 -5.23
CA ALA A 59 10.56 -11.78 -6.47
C ALA A 59 9.54 -11.61 -7.61
N TRP A 60 9.59 -10.47 -8.28
CA TRP A 60 8.65 -10.12 -9.33
C TRP A 60 8.59 -11.27 -10.36
N THR A 61 7.55 -12.06 -10.27
CA THR A 61 7.14 -12.97 -11.34
C THR A 61 6.10 -12.20 -12.13
N PRO A 62 6.27 -11.98 -13.45
CA PRO A 62 5.23 -11.35 -14.24
C PRO A 62 3.95 -12.14 -14.03
N ALA A 63 2.95 -11.51 -13.42
CA ALA A 63 1.60 -12.03 -13.47
C ALA A 63 1.26 -12.29 -14.94
N SER A 64 0.50 -13.34 -15.22
CA SER A 64 -0.13 -13.56 -16.52
C SER A 64 -0.50 -12.21 -17.11
N GLN A 65 0.00 -11.91 -18.32
CA GLN A 65 0.00 -10.61 -18.98
C GLN A 65 -1.10 -9.67 -18.48
N PRO A 66 -0.75 -8.50 -17.92
CA PRO A 66 -1.79 -7.55 -17.51
C PRO A 66 -2.67 -7.26 -18.72
N PRO A 67 -3.97 -7.01 -18.51
CA PRO A 67 -4.84 -6.61 -19.60
C PRO A 67 -4.19 -5.44 -20.35
N PRO A 68 -4.31 -5.34 -21.67
CA PRO A 68 -3.71 -4.24 -22.42
C PRO A 68 -4.16 -2.93 -21.80
N ALA A 69 -3.21 -2.01 -21.61
CA ALA A 69 -3.48 -0.71 -21.03
C ALA A 69 -4.59 -0.02 -21.86
N PRO A 70 -5.65 0.48 -21.20
CA PRO A 70 -6.72 1.14 -21.92
C PRO A 70 -6.18 2.38 -22.63
N GLU A 71 -6.46 2.52 -23.92
CA GLU A 71 -6.11 3.71 -24.69
C GLU A 71 -7.22 4.77 -24.58
N GLY A 72 -6.83 6.01 -24.33
CA GLY A 72 -7.69 7.19 -24.44
C GLY A 72 -9.10 7.05 -23.81
N ASP A 73 -10.11 6.90 -24.65
CA ASP A 73 -11.52 6.82 -24.24
C ASP A 73 -11.86 5.56 -23.40
N GLN A 74 -11.10 4.48 -23.56
CA GLN A 74 -11.28 3.26 -22.78
C GLN A 74 -10.90 3.48 -21.31
N LEU A 75 -9.89 4.30 -21.03
CA LEU A 75 -9.53 4.66 -19.66
C LEU A 75 -10.67 5.45 -19.00
N ALA A 76 -11.29 6.39 -19.70
CA ALA A 76 -12.40 7.17 -19.18
C ALA A 76 -13.60 6.26 -18.85
N ALA A 77 -13.98 5.37 -19.77
CA ALA A 77 -15.05 4.40 -19.56
C ALA A 77 -14.76 3.47 -18.37
N PHE A 78 -13.52 2.96 -18.26
CA PHE A 78 -13.11 2.12 -17.14
C PHE A 78 -13.21 2.87 -15.80
N LEU A 79 -12.66 4.08 -15.70
CA LEU A 79 -12.66 4.85 -14.46
C LEU A 79 -14.04 5.39 -14.06
N SER A 80 -14.98 5.51 -15.00
CA SER A 80 -16.36 5.92 -14.71
C SER A 80 -17.17 4.86 -13.96
N SER A 81 -16.68 3.59 -13.94
CA SER A 81 -17.32 2.51 -13.19
C SER A 81 -17.11 2.58 -11.68
N PHE A 82 -16.16 3.40 -11.21
CA PHE A 82 -15.85 3.56 -9.79
C PHE A 82 -16.61 4.76 -9.20
N ALA A 83 -17.47 4.49 -8.22
CA ALA A 83 -18.19 5.53 -7.50
C ALA A 83 -17.34 6.19 -6.40
N ASP A 84 -16.45 5.42 -5.76
CA ASP A 84 -15.55 5.91 -4.73
C ASP A 84 -14.32 6.59 -5.35
N PRO A 85 -14.01 7.85 -4.97
CA PRO A 85 -12.87 8.58 -5.54
C PRO A 85 -11.50 7.95 -5.22
N LEU A 86 -11.33 7.36 -4.04
CA LEU A 86 -10.10 6.68 -3.65
C LEU A 86 -9.91 5.42 -4.48
N GLU A 87 -10.95 4.59 -4.61
CA GLU A 87 -10.92 3.38 -5.42
C GLU A 87 -10.64 3.71 -6.91
N LYS A 88 -11.26 4.76 -7.44
CA LYS A 88 -11.00 5.27 -8.80
C LYS A 88 -9.53 5.62 -9.02
N ARG A 89 -8.90 6.34 -8.07
CA ARG A 89 -7.49 6.71 -8.15
C ARG A 89 -6.56 5.50 -8.02
N LEU A 90 -6.87 4.57 -7.11
CA LEU A 90 -6.13 3.31 -6.99
C LEU A 90 -6.22 2.48 -8.27
N ALA A 91 -7.40 2.37 -8.88
CA ALA A 91 -7.61 1.69 -10.15
C ALA A 91 -6.83 2.36 -11.30
N PHE A 92 -6.81 3.69 -11.34
CA PHE A 92 -5.98 4.44 -12.28
C PHE A 92 -4.48 4.13 -12.12
N VAL A 93 -3.95 4.17 -10.90
CA VAL A 93 -2.53 3.85 -10.64
C VAL A 93 -2.25 2.38 -10.93
N GLY A 94 -3.19 1.48 -10.69
CA GLY A 94 -3.09 0.08 -11.09
C GLY A 94 -2.93 -0.10 -12.61
N GLN A 95 -3.70 0.63 -13.41
CA GLN A 95 -3.54 0.64 -14.88
C GLN A 95 -2.19 1.24 -15.30
N LEU A 96 -1.77 2.32 -14.66
CA LEU A 96 -0.46 2.93 -14.91
C LEU A 96 0.69 1.98 -14.57
N THR A 97 0.58 1.25 -13.46
CA THR A 97 1.50 0.18 -13.07
C THR A 97 1.60 -0.89 -14.15
N ALA A 98 0.46 -1.41 -14.63
CA ALA A 98 0.42 -2.42 -15.69
C ALA A 98 1.07 -1.90 -16.99
N ALA A 99 0.80 -0.65 -17.36
CA ALA A 99 1.40 0.00 -18.52
C ALA A 99 2.92 0.18 -18.40
N CYS A 100 3.43 0.54 -17.22
CA CYS A 100 4.86 0.60 -16.94
C CYS A 100 5.51 -0.78 -17.05
N GLN A 101 4.92 -1.77 -16.40
CA GLN A 101 5.45 -3.13 -16.37
C GLN A 101 5.49 -3.78 -17.76
N SER A 102 4.47 -3.56 -18.59
CA SER A 102 4.44 -4.07 -19.97
C SER A 102 5.58 -3.53 -20.86
N ARG A 103 6.15 -2.39 -20.49
CA ARG A 103 7.30 -1.74 -21.15
C ARG A 103 8.64 -2.02 -20.46
N GLY A 104 8.66 -2.86 -19.42
CA GLY A 104 9.85 -3.17 -18.63
C GLY A 104 10.29 -2.02 -17.69
N TRP A 105 9.42 -1.06 -17.42
CA TRP A 105 9.68 0.04 -16.51
C TRP A 105 9.28 -0.30 -15.08
N LEU A 106 9.91 0.37 -14.12
CA LEU A 106 9.52 0.23 -12.72
C LEU A 106 8.11 0.77 -12.49
N PRO A 107 7.30 0.08 -11.67
CA PRO A 107 5.98 0.55 -11.33
C PRO A 107 6.05 1.86 -10.52
N PRO A 108 5.10 2.79 -10.73
CA PRO A 108 4.96 3.97 -9.88
C PRO A 108 4.50 3.57 -8.49
N VAL A 109 4.87 4.37 -7.49
CA VAL A 109 4.50 4.15 -6.09
C VAL A 109 3.75 5.35 -5.57
N ILE A 110 2.56 5.13 -5.02
CA ILE A 110 1.74 6.16 -4.37
C ILE A 110 2.43 6.62 -3.10
N VAL A 111 2.54 7.93 -2.93
CA VAL A 111 3.15 8.60 -1.77
C VAL A 111 2.29 9.79 -1.32
N GLY A 112 2.84 10.66 -0.51
CA GLY A 112 2.26 11.95 -0.17
C GLY A 112 0.86 11.87 0.42
N GLY A 113 0.01 12.82 0.02
CA GLY A 113 -1.37 12.92 0.49
C GLY A 113 -2.23 11.72 0.12
N HIS A 114 -2.00 11.15 -1.06
CA HIS A 114 -2.76 10.00 -1.53
C HIS A 114 -2.47 8.72 -0.72
N ALA A 115 -1.22 8.53 -0.26
CA ALA A 115 -0.90 7.44 0.66
C ALA A 115 -1.54 7.64 2.04
N VAL A 116 -1.61 8.90 2.55
CA VAL A 116 -2.33 9.22 3.79
C VAL A 116 -3.82 8.91 3.65
N GLU A 117 -4.45 9.28 2.53
CA GLU A 117 -5.86 8.97 2.26
C GLU A 117 -6.11 7.46 2.25
N PHE A 118 -5.23 6.69 1.61
CA PHE A 118 -5.31 5.24 1.58
C PHE A 118 -5.26 4.63 3.00
N TYR A 119 -4.24 4.98 3.80
CA TYR A 119 -4.09 4.42 5.15
C TYR A 119 -5.09 4.93 6.17
N SER A 120 -5.73 6.07 5.90
CA SER A 120 -6.82 6.61 6.74
C SER A 120 -8.21 6.17 6.28
N ALA A 121 -8.30 5.24 5.31
CA ALA A 121 -9.56 4.77 4.72
C ALA A 121 -10.47 5.93 4.26
N GLY A 122 -9.87 6.93 3.58
CA GLY A 122 -10.58 8.11 3.09
C GLY A 122 -10.79 9.22 4.14
N GLY A 123 -10.23 9.08 5.33
CA GLY A 123 -10.30 10.12 6.37
C GLY A 123 -9.53 11.40 6.02
N TYR A 124 -8.51 11.28 5.19
CA TYR A 124 -7.79 12.39 4.55
C TYR A 124 -8.29 12.53 3.11
N ALA A 125 -8.49 13.76 2.65
CA ALA A 125 -8.84 14.02 1.27
C ALA A 125 -7.70 14.74 0.56
N THR A 126 -7.32 14.23 -0.61
CA THR A 126 -6.37 14.89 -1.52
C THR A 126 -6.95 14.97 -2.93
N VAL A 127 -6.48 15.93 -3.69
CA VAL A 127 -6.87 16.11 -5.10
C VAL A 127 -5.84 15.46 -6.01
N ASP A 128 -4.57 15.56 -5.65
CA ASP A 128 -3.44 15.14 -6.46
C ASP A 128 -3.01 13.71 -6.15
N ILE A 129 -2.57 13.00 -7.16
CA ILE A 129 -1.96 11.68 -7.03
C ILE A 129 -0.45 11.87 -7.02
N ASP A 130 0.15 11.82 -5.84
CA ASP A 130 1.61 11.89 -5.66
C ASP A 130 2.25 10.52 -5.94
N LEU A 131 3.20 10.48 -6.87
CA LEU A 131 3.89 9.26 -7.26
C LEU A 131 5.40 9.37 -7.13
N ILE A 132 6.06 8.32 -6.70
CA ILE A 132 7.48 8.12 -7.00
C ILE A 132 7.57 7.38 -8.33
N SER A 133 8.05 8.07 -9.36
CA SER A 133 8.26 7.54 -10.70
C SER A 133 9.21 8.42 -11.49
N ALA A 134 9.93 7.85 -12.46
CA ALA A 134 10.66 8.64 -13.43
C ALA A 134 9.69 9.42 -14.34
N SER A 135 10.09 10.60 -14.80
CA SER A 135 9.22 11.46 -15.62
C SER A 135 8.99 10.88 -17.02
N GLU A 136 10.01 10.25 -17.64
CA GLU A 136 9.91 9.72 -19.00
C GLU A 136 8.79 8.68 -19.17
N PRO A 137 8.65 7.63 -18.31
CA PRO A 137 7.52 6.73 -18.37
C PRO A 137 6.17 7.44 -18.20
N LEU A 138 6.10 8.43 -17.31
CA LEU A 138 4.86 9.19 -17.10
C LEU A 138 4.52 10.06 -18.31
N ASP A 139 5.49 10.75 -18.90
CA ASP A 139 5.29 11.57 -20.10
C ASP A 139 4.75 10.73 -21.27
N GLU A 140 5.31 9.55 -21.49
CA GLU A 140 4.88 8.66 -22.58
C GLU A 140 3.48 8.09 -22.33
N ILE A 141 3.27 7.47 -21.17
CA ILE A 141 2.00 6.77 -20.90
C ILE A 141 0.87 7.78 -20.71
N LEU A 142 1.04 8.78 -19.83
CA LEU A 142 -0.01 9.74 -19.54
C LEU A 142 -0.32 10.61 -20.75
N GLY A 143 0.70 10.97 -21.55
CA GLY A 143 0.49 11.66 -22.81
C GLY A 143 -0.37 10.84 -23.78
N SER A 144 -0.11 9.54 -23.92
CA SER A 144 -0.93 8.63 -24.75
C SER A 144 -2.36 8.46 -24.20
N TRP A 145 -2.56 8.69 -22.91
CA TRP A 145 -3.87 8.66 -22.24
C TRP A 145 -4.59 10.00 -22.22
N GLY A 146 -4.07 11.01 -22.94
CA GLY A 146 -4.71 12.31 -23.09
C GLY A 146 -4.51 13.25 -21.89
N PHE A 147 -3.51 13.01 -21.04
CA PHE A 147 -3.12 13.98 -20.02
C PHE A 147 -2.29 15.10 -20.64
N GLU A 148 -2.56 16.33 -20.22
CA GLU A 148 -1.72 17.50 -20.53
C GLU A 148 -0.69 17.72 -19.43
N ARG A 149 0.58 17.93 -19.83
CA ARG A 149 1.62 18.32 -18.89
C ARG A 149 1.58 19.82 -18.66
N ARG A 150 1.35 20.24 -17.42
CA ARG A 150 1.39 21.64 -16.97
C ARG A 150 2.41 21.77 -15.83
N GLY A 151 3.63 22.19 -16.18
CA GLY A 151 4.76 22.27 -15.25
C GLY A 151 5.16 20.88 -14.72
N ARG A 152 4.99 20.64 -13.42
CA ARG A 152 5.30 19.38 -12.75
C ARG A 152 4.13 18.38 -12.71
N HIS A 153 2.92 18.80 -13.16
CA HIS A 153 1.71 18.00 -13.10
C HIS A 153 1.31 17.47 -14.47
N TRP A 154 0.70 16.31 -14.49
CA TRP A 154 -0.06 15.76 -15.61
C TRP A 154 -1.54 15.83 -15.25
N ILE A 155 -2.33 16.51 -16.06
CA ILE A 155 -3.72 16.84 -15.76
C ILE A 155 -4.62 16.26 -16.84
N ARG A 156 -5.70 15.62 -16.42
CA ARG A 156 -6.79 15.21 -17.28
C ARG A 156 -8.11 15.66 -16.65
N GLU A 157 -8.60 16.83 -17.10
CA GLU A 157 -9.72 17.55 -16.49
C GLU A 157 -11.05 16.78 -16.55
N ASP A 158 -11.34 16.12 -17.69
CA ASP A 158 -12.56 15.32 -17.87
C ASP A 158 -12.66 14.13 -16.89
N LEU A 159 -11.54 13.64 -16.40
CA LEU A 159 -11.48 12.59 -15.38
C LEU A 159 -11.34 13.13 -13.95
N GLY A 160 -11.05 14.41 -13.80
CA GLY A 160 -10.72 15.03 -12.51
C GLY A 160 -9.43 14.44 -11.90
N LEU A 161 -8.46 14.09 -12.74
CA LEU A 161 -7.20 13.50 -12.30
C LEU A 161 -6.04 14.48 -12.47
N VAL A 162 -5.26 14.62 -11.40
CA VAL A 162 -4.00 15.36 -11.38
C VAL A 162 -2.93 14.43 -10.83
N VAL A 163 -1.83 14.27 -11.55
CA VAL A 163 -0.68 13.44 -11.15
C VAL A 163 0.53 14.31 -10.98
N GLU A 164 1.28 14.09 -9.91
CA GLU A 164 2.58 14.70 -9.66
C GLU A 164 3.61 13.60 -9.35
N ALA A 165 4.86 13.82 -9.75
CA ALA A 165 5.99 12.95 -9.39
C ALA A 165 7.07 13.78 -8.68
N PRO A 166 6.96 13.97 -7.35
CA PRO A 166 7.92 14.74 -6.57
C PRO A 166 9.30 14.07 -6.48
N SER A 167 9.39 12.77 -6.71
CA SER A 167 10.64 12.01 -6.70
C SER A 167 10.63 10.91 -7.76
N SER A 168 11.83 10.60 -8.28
CA SER A 168 11.99 9.52 -9.26
C SER A 168 12.47 8.20 -8.66
N ARG A 169 12.81 8.16 -7.37
CA ARG A 169 13.43 6.99 -6.75
C ARG A 169 12.95 6.79 -5.31
N LEU A 170 12.70 5.54 -4.97
CA LEU A 170 12.61 5.10 -3.59
C LEU A 170 13.99 5.13 -2.95
N ILE A 171 14.05 5.41 -1.66
CA ILE A 171 15.27 5.24 -0.89
C ILE A 171 15.48 3.76 -0.54
N PRO A 172 16.72 3.35 -0.18
CA PRO A 172 17.02 1.97 0.21
C PRO A 172 16.08 1.47 1.31
N GLY A 173 15.58 0.24 1.17
CA GLY A 173 14.66 -0.40 2.13
C GLY A 173 13.17 -0.13 1.92
N GLN A 174 12.78 0.95 1.27
CA GLN A 174 11.35 1.26 1.02
C GLN A 174 10.69 0.27 0.07
N ARG A 175 11.40 -0.20 -0.95
CA ARG A 175 10.84 -1.13 -1.95
C ARG A 175 10.34 -2.42 -1.32
N ASP A 176 11.02 -2.91 -0.29
CA ASP A 176 10.71 -4.16 0.39
C ASP A 176 9.52 -4.04 1.35
N ARG A 177 9.02 -2.81 1.52
CA ARG A 177 7.94 -2.44 2.46
C ARG A 177 6.74 -1.81 1.78
N LEU A 178 6.69 -1.86 0.44
CA LEU A 178 5.53 -1.35 -0.29
C LEU A 178 4.29 -2.18 0.03
N THR A 179 3.15 -1.50 0.18
CA THR A 179 1.85 -2.16 0.26
C THR A 179 1.32 -2.38 -1.15
N GLU A 180 1.04 -3.65 -1.48
CA GLU A 180 0.37 -4.02 -2.73
C GLU A 180 -1.15 -3.92 -2.58
N VAL A 181 -1.78 -3.15 -3.45
CA VAL A 181 -3.23 -2.99 -3.49
C VAL A 181 -3.76 -3.57 -4.79
N ARG A 182 -4.52 -4.65 -4.70
CA ARG A 182 -5.18 -5.25 -5.87
C ARG A 182 -6.50 -4.55 -6.11
N VAL A 183 -6.66 -3.99 -7.30
CA VAL A 183 -7.85 -3.26 -7.70
C VAL A 183 -8.17 -3.53 -9.17
N ALA A 184 -9.39 -3.96 -9.47
CA ALA A 184 -9.89 -4.20 -10.83
C ALA A 184 -8.93 -5.03 -11.73
N GLY A 185 -8.33 -6.09 -11.17
CA GLY A 185 -7.43 -6.98 -11.91
C GLY A 185 -6.01 -6.46 -12.09
N THR A 186 -5.68 -5.28 -11.56
CA THR A 186 -4.34 -4.69 -11.57
C THR A 186 -3.79 -4.52 -10.16
N THR A 187 -2.55 -4.08 -10.04
CA THR A 187 -1.89 -3.82 -8.74
C THR A 187 -1.38 -2.39 -8.70
N ALA A 188 -1.78 -1.63 -7.69
CA ALA A 188 -1.15 -0.38 -7.30
C ALA A 188 -0.19 -0.61 -6.13
N TYR A 189 0.90 0.15 -6.08
CA TYR A 189 1.85 0.12 -4.97
C TYR A 189 1.74 1.40 -4.16
N VAL A 190 1.66 1.25 -2.85
CA VAL A 190 1.62 2.37 -1.90
C VAL A 190 2.86 2.30 -1.01
N LEU A 191 3.48 3.43 -0.72
CA LEU A 191 4.59 3.53 0.22
C LEU A 191 4.18 2.94 1.58
N GLY A 192 5.08 2.21 2.25
CA GLY A 192 4.80 1.59 3.54
C GLY A 192 4.31 2.61 4.58
N VAL A 193 3.40 2.19 5.46
CA VAL A 193 2.78 3.10 6.44
C VAL A 193 3.80 3.76 7.36
N GLU A 194 4.87 3.05 7.71
CA GLU A 194 5.96 3.59 8.53
C GLU A 194 6.66 4.76 7.83
N ASP A 195 6.96 4.62 6.53
CA ASP A 195 7.56 5.70 5.73
C ASP A 195 6.60 6.87 5.58
N VAL A 196 5.29 6.61 5.38
CA VAL A 196 4.27 7.69 5.31
C VAL A 196 4.17 8.44 6.63
N ILE A 197 4.24 7.76 7.77
CA ILE A 197 4.28 8.41 9.10
C ILE A 197 5.51 9.31 9.21
N VAL A 198 6.69 8.81 8.84
CA VAL A 198 7.93 9.59 8.90
C VAL A 198 7.90 10.79 7.96
N ASP A 199 7.38 10.63 6.74
CA ASP A 199 7.21 11.75 5.80
C ASP A 199 6.29 12.85 6.37
N ARG A 200 5.19 12.48 7.03
CA ARG A 200 4.31 13.45 7.71
C ARG A 200 5.00 14.12 8.89
N LEU A 201 5.78 13.38 9.69
CA LEU A 201 6.57 13.97 10.77
C LEU A 201 7.64 14.94 10.24
N ALA A 202 8.30 14.59 9.14
CA ALA A 202 9.27 15.49 8.49
C ALA A 202 8.57 16.77 7.98
N ALA A 203 7.42 16.65 7.34
CA ALA A 203 6.63 17.81 6.91
C ALA A 203 6.16 18.65 8.11
N CYS A 204 5.74 18.01 9.20
CA CYS A 204 5.39 18.66 10.46
C CYS A 204 6.53 19.55 10.98
N VAL A 205 7.75 19.02 11.02
CA VAL A 205 8.92 19.73 11.59
C VAL A 205 9.50 20.76 10.63
N HIS A 206 9.80 20.33 9.41
CA HIS A 206 10.56 21.16 8.47
C HIS A 206 9.73 22.26 7.80
N TRP A 207 8.40 22.06 7.72
CA TRP A 207 7.48 23.06 7.12
C TRP A 207 6.50 23.63 8.12
N SER A 208 6.64 23.29 9.41
CA SER A 208 5.76 23.76 10.50
C SER A 208 4.29 23.50 10.20
N SER A 209 3.98 22.30 9.71
CA SER A 209 2.63 21.90 9.31
C SER A 209 1.93 21.13 10.42
N ASP A 210 1.07 21.81 11.18
CA ASP A 210 0.24 21.19 12.24
C ASP A 210 -0.65 20.06 11.69
N ASN A 211 -1.11 20.21 10.44
CA ASN A 211 -1.92 19.20 9.79
C ASN A 211 -1.14 17.89 9.59
N ASP A 212 0.14 17.98 9.17
CA ASP A 212 0.98 16.82 8.99
C ASP A 212 1.33 16.15 10.33
N CYS A 213 1.56 16.93 11.40
CA CYS A 213 1.72 16.44 12.76
C CYS A 213 0.50 15.59 13.20
N ARG A 214 -0.71 16.12 12.94
CA ARG A 214 -1.96 15.43 13.25
C ARG A 214 -2.09 14.12 12.50
N TRP A 215 -1.80 14.12 11.19
CA TRP A 215 -1.95 12.91 10.37
C TRP A 215 -0.91 11.85 10.69
N ALA A 216 0.32 12.23 11.03
CA ALA A 216 1.29 11.29 11.57
C ALA A 216 0.76 10.56 12.81
N ALA A 217 0.15 11.31 13.75
CA ALA A 217 -0.44 10.74 14.96
C ALA A 217 -1.66 9.84 14.66
N VAL A 218 -2.54 10.26 13.75
CA VAL A 218 -3.72 9.45 13.33
C VAL A 218 -3.26 8.11 12.71
N LEU A 219 -2.31 8.13 11.79
CA LEU A 219 -1.79 6.92 11.16
C LEU A 219 -1.08 6.01 12.16
N ALA A 220 -0.22 6.57 13.03
CA ALA A 220 0.44 5.81 14.08
C ALA A 220 -0.57 5.18 15.06
N ALA A 221 -1.68 5.87 15.35
CA ALA A 221 -2.74 5.32 16.18
C ALA A 221 -3.54 4.22 15.48
N ALA A 222 -3.91 4.41 14.22
CA ALA A 222 -4.71 3.45 13.46
C ALA A 222 -3.98 2.13 13.18
N HIS A 223 -2.67 2.20 12.91
CA HIS A 223 -1.87 1.05 12.49
C HIS A 223 -0.93 0.50 13.56
N GLY A 224 -0.95 1.06 14.75
CA GLY A 224 0.05 0.81 15.78
C GLY A 224 0.29 -0.62 16.23
N ALA A 225 -0.66 -1.53 16.03
CA ALA A 225 -0.46 -2.95 16.32
C ALA A 225 0.39 -3.65 15.25
N ASP A 226 0.41 -3.09 14.02
CA ASP A 226 1.05 -3.68 12.85
C ASP A 226 2.37 -2.98 12.46
N LEU A 227 2.73 -1.87 13.15
CA LEU A 227 3.95 -1.11 12.84
C LEU A 227 5.22 -1.88 13.23
N ASP A 228 6.18 -1.94 12.30
CA ASP A 228 7.55 -2.30 12.62
C ASP A 228 8.25 -1.11 13.31
N LEU A 229 8.14 -1.07 14.65
CA LEU A 229 8.71 0.02 15.45
C LEU A 229 10.23 0.14 15.33
N GLY A 230 10.93 -0.96 15.03
CA GLY A 230 12.38 -0.94 14.80
C GLY A 230 12.72 -0.14 13.54
N TYR A 231 12.06 -0.49 12.44
CA TYR A 231 12.20 0.23 11.18
C TYR A 231 11.75 1.69 11.29
N LEU A 232 10.57 1.91 11.86
CA LEU A 232 9.99 3.25 12.03
C LEU A 232 10.94 4.19 12.79
N ARG A 233 11.55 3.72 13.90
CA ARG A 233 12.52 4.50 14.67
C ARG A 233 13.83 4.77 13.91
N SER A 234 14.30 3.78 13.12
CA SER A 234 15.48 3.96 12.27
C SER A 234 15.22 5.05 11.21
N ARG A 235 14.08 4.97 10.53
CA ARG A 235 13.68 5.96 9.53
C ARG A 235 13.49 7.36 10.12
N ALA A 236 12.85 7.46 11.27
CA ALA A 236 12.67 8.74 11.97
C ALA A 236 14.02 9.36 12.40
N ALA A 237 15.00 8.54 12.76
CA ALA A 237 16.35 9.01 13.08
C ALA A 237 17.07 9.56 11.82
N GLU A 238 16.93 8.88 10.66
CA GLU A 238 17.52 9.33 9.39
C GLU A 238 16.92 10.67 8.91
N MET A 239 15.64 10.94 9.23
CA MET A 239 14.91 12.15 8.85
C MET A 239 14.94 13.23 9.95
N ASP A 240 15.69 13.02 11.03
CA ASP A 240 15.82 13.93 12.19
C ASP A 240 14.47 14.29 12.87
N VAL A 241 13.58 13.31 12.95
CA VAL A 241 12.23 13.45 13.54
C VAL A 241 11.94 12.42 14.65
N LYS A 242 12.99 11.84 15.24
CA LYS A 242 12.86 10.80 16.26
C LYS A 242 12.11 11.27 17.49
N THR A 243 12.36 12.49 17.96
CA THR A 243 11.69 13.06 19.14
C THR A 243 10.18 13.15 18.89
N GLN A 244 9.79 13.67 17.74
CA GLN A 244 8.38 13.82 17.36
C GLN A 244 7.69 12.46 17.20
N LEU A 245 8.42 11.45 16.73
CA LEU A 245 7.89 10.09 16.66
C LEU A 245 7.58 9.54 18.05
N GLU A 246 8.50 9.64 19.01
CA GLU A 246 8.25 9.14 20.37
C GLU A 246 7.08 9.90 21.02
N ASP A 247 6.98 11.21 20.84
CA ASP A 247 5.83 12.02 21.31
C ASP A 247 4.49 11.51 20.75
N VAL A 248 4.48 11.08 19.48
CA VAL A 248 3.30 10.53 18.82
C VAL A 248 2.97 9.14 19.34
N LEU A 249 3.97 8.30 19.59
CA LEU A 249 3.79 6.94 20.10
C LEU A 249 3.36 6.94 21.58
N GLU A 250 3.84 7.89 22.40
CA GLU A 250 3.49 8.02 23.81
C GLU A 250 2.06 8.53 24.03
N LYS A 251 1.58 9.43 23.17
CA LYS A 251 0.20 9.97 23.25
C LYS A 251 -0.90 8.95 22.93
N LYS A 252 -0.53 7.70 22.75
CA LYS A 252 -1.40 6.56 22.47
C LYS A 252 -2.08 5.93 23.69
N VAL A 253 -1.86 6.49 24.88
CA VAL A 253 -2.46 6.01 26.13
C VAL A 253 -3.79 6.69 26.41
#